data_be5d88c2140e37a83aa1cd41e8ea4b2c
#
_entry.id   be5d88c2140e37a83aa1cd41e8ea4b2c
#
_cell.length_a   1.000
_cell.length_b   1.000
_cell.length_c   1.000
_cell.angle_alpha   90.00
_cell.angle_beta   90.00
_cell.angle_gamma   90.00
#
_symmetry.space_group_name_H-M   'P 1'
#
loop_
_entity.id
_entity.type
_entity.pdbx_description
1 polymer ?
#
loop_
_entity_poly.entity_id
_entity_poly.type
_entity_poly.pdbx_seq_one_letter_code
_entity_poly.pdbx_strand_id
1 'polypeptide(L)'
;MMKKKRMWLAIVLVLAILAVGVVKLPGIYREISFYWTEHTEAEYKVKAYAEEMGIRYSEYPQSLIDLLERNPETEEFVLNYPFADQVELETFEYDLSHGVPLLMQWDRQWGYIRYGSDVAGITGCGPVCLAMAGYYVTGGNEEFHPAKMIEFAKQNGYYSKGNGSSWTLISEGGPALGLEVTEIPLVKKRIMDNLEAGNPIICAMGKGDFTTSGHYIVLVGTEDGKIRVNDPNSYANSEKLWTYEEMESQFRNLWVIRKG
;
A
#
# COMPACT_ATOMS: atom_id res chain seq x y z
N MET A 1 52.79 23.84 10.73
CA MET A 1 51.88 23.04 9.87
C MET A 1 51.15 21.93 10.64
N MET A 2 51.79 21.17 11.52
CA MET A 2 51.14 20.07 12.29
C MET A 2 50.01 20.51 13.26
N LYS A 3 50.09 21.66 13.93
CA LYS A 3 49.06 22.15 14.86
C LYS A 3 47.75 22.47 14.16
N LYS A 4 47.75 23.06 12.95
CA LYS A 4 46.56 23.35 12.15
C LYS A 4 45.87 22.06 11.68
N LYS A 5 46.62 21.01 11.24
CA LYS A 5 46.02 19.71 10.84
C LYS A 5 45.33 19.02 12.01
N ARG A 6 45.89 19.04 13.23
CA ARG A 6 45.28 18.44 14.42
C ARG A 6 43.98 19.17 14.84
N MET A 7 43.97 20.50 14.72
CA MET A 7 42.79 21.32 15.02
C MET A 7 41.68 21.04 14.01
N TRP A 8 41.99 20.91 12.71
CA TRP A 8 40.99 20.56 11.69
C TRP A 8 40.42 19.13 11.90
N LEU A 9 41.27 18.17 12.27
CA LEU A 9 40.83 16.80 12.59
C LEU A 9 39.86 16.79 13.82
N ALA A 10 40.19 17.56 14.85
CA ALA A 10 39.32 17.68 16.02
C ALA A 10 37.97 18.32 15.69
N ILE A 11 37.94 19.37 14.85
CA ILE A 11 36.73 20.02 14.40
C ILE A 11 35.88 19.04 13.56
N VAL A 12 36.46 18.31 12.63
CA VAL A 12 35.77 17.31 11.82
C VAL A 12 35.19 16.17 12.70
N LEU A 13 35.93 15.75 13.72
CA LEU A 13 35.46 14.72 14.67
C LEU A 13 34.27 15.22 15.50
N VAL A 14 34.33 16.46 16.00
CA VAL A 14 33.24 17.08 16.77
C VAL A 14 32.01 17.28 15.89
N LEU A 15 32.18 17.72 14.64
CA LEU A 15 31.08 17.86 13.68
C LEU A 15 30.47 16.50 13.33
N ALA A 16 31.27 15.45 13.18
CA ALA A 16 30.79 14.10 12.95
C ALA A 16 30.03 13.54 14.17
N ILE A 17 30.51 13.77 15.38
CA ILE A 17 29.81 13.41 16.63
C ILE A 17 28.48 14.17 16.76
N LEU A 18 28.47 15.47 16.45
CA LEU A 18 27.25 16.28 16.45
C LEU A 18 26.26 15.82 15.38
N ALA A 19 26.74 15.51 14.17
CA ALA A 19 25.89 14.99 13.09
C ALA A 19 25.27 13.64 13.45
N VAL A 20 26.06 12.71 14.00
CA VAL A 20 25.57 11.42 14.51
C VAL A 20 24.61 11.61 15.67
N GLY A 21 24.87 12.57 16.57
CA GLY A 21 23.98 12.94 17.67
C GLY A 21 22.64 13.45 17.17
N VAL A 22 22.66 14.40 16.22
CA VAL A 22 21.43 14.97 15.64
C VAL A 22 20.56 13.91 14.94
N VAL A 23 21.18 12.93 14.29
CA VAL A 23 20.45 11.82 13.62
C VAL A 23 19.92 10.79 14.63
N LYS A 24 20.64 10.50 15.72
CA LYS A 24 20.23 9.49 16.72
C LYS A 24 19.37 10.05 17.87
N LEU A 25 19.46 11.34 18.17
CA LEU A 25 18.71 11.97 19.25
C LEU A 25 17.18 11.78 19.16
N PRO A 26 16.54 11.92 17.97
CA PRO A 26 15.10 11.68 17.86
C PRO A 26 14.70 10.25 18.22
N GLY A 27 15.48 9.25 17.78
CA GLY A 27 15.23 7.85 18.12
C GLY A 27 15.42 7.56 19.60
N ILE A 28 16.50 8.07 20.22
CA ILE A 28 16.75 7.93 21.67
C ILE A 28 15.64 8.64 22.47
N TYR A 29 15.23 9.83 22.03
CA TYR A 29 14.14 10.56 22.68
C TYR A 29 12.83 9.77 22.60
N ARG A 30 12.50 9.17 21.44
CA ARG A 30 11.31 8.35 21.27
C ARG A 30 11.31 7.11 22.17
N GLU A 31 12.46 6.45 22.37
CA GLU A 31 12.60 5.33 23.30
C GLU A 31 12.35 5.75 24.75
N ILE A 32 12.93 6.87 25.16
CA ILE A 32 12.83 7.34 26.56
C ILE A 32 11.45 7.93 26.85
N SER A 33 10.89 8.71 25.92
CA SER A 33 9.60 9.37 26.11
C SER A 33 8.44 8.36 26.19
N PHE A 34 8.62 7.16 25.62
CA PHE A 34 7.61 6.10 25.70
C PHE A 34 7.16 5.81 27.14
N TYR A 35 8.04 5.92 28.13
CA TYR A 35 7.71 5.63 29.52
C TYR A 35 6.96 6.77 30.25
N TRP A 36 6.76 7.92 29.58
CA TRP A 36 6.21 9.13 30.22
C TRP A 36 4.97 9.69 29.49
N THR A 37 4.51 9.01 28.42
CA THR A 37 3.37 9.42 27.62
C THR A 37 2.32 8.31 27.57
N GLU A 38 1.08 8.67 27.30
CA GLU A 38 0.03 7.71 26.99
C GLU A 38 0.25 7.18 25.57
N HIS A 39 -0.05 5.90 25.36
CA HIS A 39 0.15 5.20 24.12
C HIS A 39 -1.08 4.42 23.70
N THR A 40 -1.20 4.18 22.38
CA THR A 40 -2.24 3.33 21.81
C THR A 40 -1.90 1.85 22.01
N GLU A 41 -2.90 0.98 21.81
CA GLU A 41 -2.69 -0.47 21.84
C GLU A 41 -1.66 -0.92 20.81
N ALA A 42 -1.70 -0.35 19.60
CA ALA A 42 -0.73 -0.63 18.54
C ALA A 42 0.70 -0.25 18.94
N GLU A 43 0.89 0.91 19.59
CA GLU A 43 2.20 1.34 20.08
C GLU A 43 2.75 0.39 21.16
N TYR A 44 1.92 -0.04 22.12
CA TYR A 44 2.33 -1.03 23.11
C TYR A 44 2.69 -2.37 22.49
N LYS A 45 1.92 -2.84 21.50
CA LYS A 45 2.18 -4.09 20.80
C LYS A 45 3.51 -4.05 20.05
N VAL A 46 3.76 -2.97 19.29
CA VAL A 46 5.03 -2.78 18.57
C VAL A 46 6.21 -2.68 19.54
N LYS A 47 6.03 -1.97 20.68
CA LYS A 47 7.09 -1.84 21.70
C LYS A 47 7.43 -3.19 22.32
N ALA A 48 6.43 -3.98 22.70
CA ALA A 48 6.62 -5.30 23.27
C ALA A 48 7.35 -6.26 22.32
N TYR A 49 6.93 -6.28 21.05
CA TYR A 49 7.58 -7.08 20.02
C TYR A 49 9.03 -6.64 19.77
N ALA A 50 9.28 -5.32 19.73
CA ALA A 50 10.63 -4.78 19.56
C ALA A 50 11.56 -5.23 20.71
N GLU A 51 11.08 -5.22 21.96
CA GLU A 51 11.82 -5.69 23.12
C GLU A 51 12.11 -7.20 23.05
N GLU A 52 11.13 -8.01 22.66
CA GLU A 52 11.28 -9.45 22.47
C GLU A 52 12.34 -9.79 21.42
N MET A 53 12.33 -9.05 20.31
CA MET A 53 13.26 -9.26 19.18
C MET A 53 14.62 -8.58 19.38
N GLY A 54 14.83 -7.83 20.47
CA GLY A 54 16.06 -7.12 20.77
C GLY A 54 16.36 -5.96 19.83
N ILE A 55 15.32 -5.37 19.20
CA ILE A 55 15.41 -4.20 18.34
C ILE A 55 14.80 -2.97 19.02
N ARG A 56 15.05 -1.79 18.49
CA ARG A 56 14.53 -0.56 19.09
C ARG A 56 13.14 -0.23 18.54
N TYR A 57 12.24 0.19 19.40
CA TYR A 57 10.94 0.74 19.02
C TYR A 57 11.05 1.87 17.98
N SER A 58 12.10 2.69 18.10
CA SER A 58 12.37 3.79 17.15
C SER A 58 12.73 3.36 15.73
N GLU A 59 12.92 2.07 15.46
CA GLU A 59 13.15 1.54 14.11
C GLU A 59 11.84 1.44 13.32
N TYR A 60 10.69 1.47 13.99
CA TYR A 60 9.39 1.49 13.34
C TYR A 60 8.98 2.91 12.96
N PRO A 61 8.72 3.20 11.66
CA PRO A 61 8.09 4.46 11.27
C PRO A 61 6.74 4.65 11.95
N GLN A 62 6.42 5.87 12.37
CA GLN A 62 5.12 6.15 12.99
C GLN A 62 3.95 5.81 12.06
N SER A 63 4.11 6.04 10.76
CA SER A 63 3.11 5.72 9.75
C SER A 63 2.69 4.25 9.72
N LEU A 64 3.62 3.33 10.04
CA LEU A 64 3.30 1.89 10.16
C LEU A 64 2.56 1.57 11.45
N ILE A 65 2.92 2.21 12.55
CA ILE A 65 2.18 2.06 13.82
C ILE A 65 0.76 2.61 13.68
N ASP A 66 0.63 3.76 13.02
CA ASP A 66 -0.68 4.35 12.68
C ASP A 66 -1.47 3.47 11.70
N LEU A 67 -0.81 2.70 10.82
CA LEU A 67 -1.46 1.72 9.97
C LEU A 67 -2.04 0.57 10.82
N LEU A 68 -1.25 0.00 11.73
CA LEU A 68 -1.70 -1.06 12.64
C LEU A 68 -2.87 -0.61 13.53
N GLU A 69 -2.83 0.64 14.02
CA GLU A 69 -3.91 1.22 14.82
C GLU A 69 -5.23 1.28 14.05
N ARG A 70 -5.17 1.67 12.77
CA ARG A 70 -6.36 1.78 11.91
C ARG A 70 -6.80 0.45 11.30
N ASN A 71 -5.87 -0.47 11.10
CA ASN A 71 -6.10 -1.76 10.47
C ASN A 71 -5.33 -2.88 11.16
N PRO A 72 -5.94 -3.56 12.15
CA PRO A 72 -5.31 -4.67 12.86
C PRO A 72 -4.91 -5.85 11.98
N GLU A 73 -5.47 -5.99 10.77
CA GLU A 73 -5.09 -7.05 9.81
C GLU A 73 -3.62 -6.92 9.37
N THR A 74 -3.01 -5.75 9.54
CA THR A 74 -1.62 -5.46 9.14
C THR A 74 -0.57 -5.82 10.20
N GLU A 75 -0.96 -6.47 11.30
CA GLU A 75 -0.08 -6.72 12.44
C GLU A 75 1.22 -7.40 12.04
N GLU A 76 1.16 -8.52 11.34
CA GLU A 76 2.34 -9.26 10.91
C GLU A 76 3.25 -8.41 10.01
N PHE A 77 2.67 -7.67 9.07
CA PHE A 77 3.39 -6.76 8.18
C PHE A 77 4.12 -5.68 8.98
N VAL A 78 3.44 -5.02 9.93
CA VAL A 78 4.03 -3.93 10.71
C VAL A 78 5.12 -4.45 11.63
N LEU A 79 4.87 -5.53 12.38
CA LEU A 79 5.83 -6.09 13.32
C LEU A 79 7.12 -6.57 12.64
N ASN A 80 7.02 -7.13 11.42
CA ASN A 80 8.17 -7.61 10.67
C ASN A 80 8.87 -6.55 9.81
N TYR A 81 8.48 -5.28 9.85
CA TYR A 81 9.11 -4.22 9.07
C TYR A 81 10.65 -4.12 9.24
N PRO A 82 11.23 -4.26 10.44
CA PRO A 82 12.70 -4.23 10.60
C PRO A 82 13.44 -5.39 9.93
N PHE A 83 12.71 -6.42 9.52
CA PHE A 83 13.22 -7.62 8.84
C PHE A 83 12.81 -7.69 7.36
N ALA A 84 12.45 -6.55 6.78
CA ALA A 84 11.95 -6.45 5.40
C ALA A 84 12.94 -7.00 4.35
N ASP A 85 14.24 -6.92 4.61
CA ASP A 85 15.32 -7.44 3.76
C ASP A 85 15.52 -8.96 3.86
N GLN A 86 14.83 -9.63 4.80
CA GLN A 86 14.90 -11.06 5.04
C GLN A 86 13.69 -11.82 4.48
N VAL A 87 12.79 -11.12 3.77
CA VAL A 87 11.60 -11.75 3.18
C VAL A 87 12.03 -12.65 2.02
N GLU A 88 11.74 -13.94 2.13
CA GLU A 88 11.89 -14.88 1.03
C GLU A 88 10.79 -14.62 0.00
N LEU A 89 11.18 -14.45 -1.27
CA LEU A 89 10.23 -14.23 -2.35
C LEU A 89 9.60 -15.56 -2.75
N GLU A 90 8.29 -15.62 -2.72
CA GLU A 90 7.50 -16.75 -3.19
C GLU A 90 7.23 -16.64 -4.69
N THR A 91 6.84 -17.76 -5.31
CA THR A 91 6.40 -17.75 -6.70
C THR A 91 5.09 -16.98 -6.83
N PHE A 92 5.06 -16.02 -7.74
CA PHE A 92 3.85 -15.23 -8.05
C PHE A 92 3.01 -15.99 -9.06
N GLU A 93 2.16 -16.89 -8.58
CA GLU A 93 1.26 -17.69 -9.40
C GLU A 93 -0.09 -17.85 -8.68
N TYR A 94 -1.17 -17.48 -9.34
CA TYR A 94 -2.53 -17.55 -8.80
C TYR A 94 -3.45 -18.31 -9.75
N ASP A 95 -4.31 -19.15 -9.18
CA ASP A 95 -5.38 -19.83 -9.91
C ASP A 95 -6.48 -18.82 -10.29
N LEU A 96 -6.54 -18.48 -11.56
CA LEU A 96 -7.52 -17.55 -12.11
C LEU A 96 -8.90 -18.15 -12.37
N SER A 97 -9.10 -19.45 -12.14
CA SER A 97 -10.41 -20.12 -12.27
C SER A 97 -11.45 -19.56 -11.28
N HIS A 98 -10.97 -18.96 -10.17
CA HIS A 98 -11.79 -18.31 -9.15
C HIS A 98 -11.99 -16.81 -9.38
N GLY A 99 -11.49 -16.26 -10.49
CA GLY A 99 -11.60 -14.84 -10.85
C GLY A 99 -10.36 -14.03 -10.55
N VAL A 100 -10.54 -12.73 -10.29
CA VAL A 100 -9.44 -11.79 -9.99
C VAL A 100 -8.82 -12.14 -8.63
N PRO A 101 -7.49 -12.39 -8.54
CA PRO A 101 -6.85 -12.71 -7.27
C PRO A 101 -6.91 -11.51 -6.32
N LEU A 102 -7.11 -11.76 -5.02
CA LEU A 102 -6.98 -10.73 -3.99
C LEU A 102 -5.52 -10.60 -3.60
N LEU A 103 -4.94 -9.42 -3.83
CA LEU A 103 -3.57 -9.09 -3.46
C LEU A 103 -3.58 -7.95 -2.44
N MET A 104 -2.98 -8.19 -1.27
CA MET A 104 -2.92 -7.16 -0.24
C MET A 104 -1.77 -6.18 -0.51
N GLN A 105 -2.01 -4.88 -0.37
CA GLN A 105 -0.95 -3.88 -0.57
C GLN A 105 0.16 -3.97 0.49
N TRP A 106 -0.17 -4.53 1.64
CA TRP A 106 0.73 -4.78 2.76
C TRP A 106 1.27 -6.23 2.81
N ASP A 107 1.17 -6.99 1.71
CA ASP A 107 1.89 -8.25 1.61
C ASP A 107 3.40 -8.01 1.73
N ARG A 108 4.09 -8.82 2.54
CA ARG A 108 5.51 -8.68 2.85
C ARG A 108 6.42 -8.77 1.63
N GLN A 109 5.98 -9.44 0.57
CA GLN A 109 6.77 -9.61 -0.65
C GLN A 109 6.94 -8.31 -1.45
N TRP A 110 6.04 -7.33 -1.31
CA TRP A 110 6.10 -6.05 -2.02
C TRP A 110 5.74 -4.84 -1.17
N GLY A 111 5.04 -5.04 -0.05
CA GLY A 111 4.52 -3.96 0.78
C GLY A 111 5.59 -3.05 1.38
N TYR A 112 6.82 -3.54 1.56
CA TYR A 112 7.95 -2.75 2.07
C TYR A 112 8.64 -1.90 0.99
N ILE A 113 8.31 -2.07 -0.28
CA ILE A 113 8.88 -1.25 -1.37
C ILE A 113 8.48 0.21 -1.16
N ARG A 114 9.46 1.12 -1.28
CA ARG A 114 9.20 2.56 -1.20
C ARG A 114 8.35 3.04 -2.36
N TYR A 115 7.19 3.65 -2.02
CA TYR A 115 6.30 4.27 -2.97
C TYR A 115 5.88 5.66 -2.49
N GLY A 116 6.48 6.67 -3.07
CA GLY A 116 6.29 8.05 -2.64
C GLY A 116 6.92 8.38 -1.28
N SER A 117 6.13 8.92 -0.37
CA SER A 117 6.60 9.32 0.97
C SER A 117 6.73 8.16 1.95
N ASP A 118 6.13 6.99 1.63
CA ASP A 118 6.06 5.84 2.53
C ASP A 118 6.33 4.52 1.80
N VAL A 119 6.03 3.40 2.42
CA VAL A 119 6.07 2.07 1.82
C VAL A 119 4.75 1.75 1.12
N ALA A 120 4.78 0.82 0.15
CA ALA A 120 3.60 0.42 -0.63
C ALA A 120 2.46 -0.13 0.25
N GLY A 121 2.78 -0.77 1.36
CA GLY A 121 1.78 -1.22 2.34
C GLY A 121 0.88 -0.11 2.87
N ILE A 122 1.32 1.16 2.76
CA ILE A 122 0.52 2.34 3.15
C ILE A 122 -0.07 3.06 1.93
N THR A 123 0.71 3.20 0.85
CA THR A 123 0.37 4.10 -0.28
C THR A 123 0.11 3.38 -1.59
N GLY A 124 0.24 2.05 -1.63
CA GLY A 124 0.30 1.23 -2.85
C GLY A 124 -1.02 0.69 -3.37
N CYS A 125 -2.18 1.13 -2.88
CA CYS A 125 -3.48 0.60 -3.32
C CYS A 125 -3.67 0.67 -4.85
N GLY A 126 -3.31 1.78 -5.49
CA GLY A 126 -3.45 1.96 -6.94
C GLY A 126 -2.63 0.95 -7.76
N PRO A 127 -1.30 0.86 -7.58
CA PRO A 127 -0.48 -0.14 -8.26
C PRO A 127 -0.93 -1.59 -8.01
N VAL A 128 -1.36 -1.92 -6.78
CA VAL A 128 -1.82 -3.27 -6.44
C VAL A 128 -3.17 -3.57 -7.11
N CYS A 129 -4.10 -2.61 -7.17
CA CYS A 129 -5.33 -2.76 -7.95
C CYS A 129 -5.06 -2.98 -9.43
N LEU A 130 -4.09 -2.24 -10.00
CA LEU A 130 -3.67 -2.42 -11.39
C LEU A 130 -3.03 -3.81 -11.61
N ALA A 131 -2.24 -4.29 -10.63
CA ALA A 131 -1.69 -5.64 -10.64
C ALA A 131 -2.79 -6.70 -10.66
N MET A 132 -3.76 -6.64 -9.75
CA MET A 132 -4.88 -7.58 -9.68
C MET A 132 -5.65 -7.67 -10.99
N ALA A 133 -6.10 -6.51 -11.49
CA ALA A 133 -6.92 -6.46 -12.71
C ALA A 133 -6.12 -6.87 -13.95
N GLY A 134 -4.89 -6.34 -14.12
CA GLY A 134 -4.01 -6.64 -15.24
C GLY A 134 -3.59 -8.10 -15.29
N TYR A 135 -3.19 -8.68 -14.18
CA TYR A 135 -2.85 -10.11 -14.09
C TYR A 135 -4.01 -11.00 -14.53
N TYR A 136 -5.21 -10.71 -14.04
CA TYR A 136 -6.41 -11.47 -14.40
C TYR A 136 -6.74 -11.39 -15.88
N VAL A 137 -6.90 -10.17 -16.44
CA VAL A 137 -7.36 -10.02 -17.83
C VAL A 137 -6.32 -10.48 -18.86
N THR A 138 -5.05 -10.57 -18.47
CA THR A 138 -3.97 -11.05 -19.35
C THR A 138 -3.71 -12.56 -19.21
N GLY A 139 -4.44 -13.24 -18.32
CA GLY A 139 -4.32 -14.69 -18.12
C GLY A 139 -3.06 -15.10 -17.37
N GLY A 140 -2.65 -14.32 -16.37
CA GLY A 140 -1.52 -14.65 -15.51
C GLY A 140 -0.18 -14.07 -15.97
N ASN A 141 -0.17 -12.94 -16.68
CA ASN A 141 1.09 -12.31 -17.10
C ASN A 141 1.82 -11.70 -15.88
N GLU A 142 3.00 -12.24 -15.57
CA GLU A 142 3.86 -11.81 -14.46
C GLU A 142 4.37 -10.37 -14.57
N GLU A 143 4.21 -9.70 -15.73
CA GLU A 143 4.49 -8.26 -15.82
C GLU A 143 3.56 -7.45 -14.90
N PHE A 144 2.39 -8.00 -14.53
CA PHE A 144 1.49 -7.40 -13.54
C PHE A 144 1.76 -7.84 -12.10
N HIS A 145 2.98 -8.29 -11.78
CA HIS A 145 3.40 -8.50 -10.40
C HIS A 145 3.34 -7.18 -9.61
N PRO A 146 2.79 -7.15 -8.35
CA PRO A 146 2.66 -5.92 -7.58
C PRO A 146 3.95 -5.10 -7.46
N ALA A 147 5.09 -5.74 -7.21
CA ALA A 147 6.38 -5.05 -7.14
C ALA A 147 6.74 -4.32 -8.44
N LYS A 148 6.44 -4.94 -9.61
CA LYS A 148 6.66 -4.31 -10.92
C LYS A 148 5.70 -3.14 -11.14
N MET A 149 4.43 -3.26 -10.72
CA MET A 149 3.45 -2.18 -10.83
C MET A 149 3.77 -0.99 -9.91
N ILE A 150 4.28 -1.25 -8.71
CA ILE A 150 4.77 -0.21 -7.79
C ILE A 150 5.96 0.54 -8.44
N GLU A 151 6.92 -0.19 -8.99
CA GLU A 151 8.09 0.43 -9.62
C GLU A 151 7.71 1.17 -10.92
N PHE A 152 6.82 0.60 -11.74
CA PHE A 152 6.26 1.27 -12.92
C PHE A 152 5.56 2.59 -12.55
N ALA A 153 4.70 2.58 -11.53
CA ALA A 153 4.01 3.77 -11.08
C ALA A 153 4.97 4.85 -10.56
N LYS A 154 6.02 4.44 -9.87
CA LYS A 154 7.07 5.32 -9.34
C LYS A 154 7.91 5.94 -10.47
N GLN A 155 8.39 5.12 -11.41
CA GLN A 155 9.24 5.58 -12.53
C GLN A 155 8.51 6.53 -13.48
N ASN A 156 7.21 6.35 -13.66
CA ASN A 156 6.39 7.18 -14.54
C ASN A 156 5.69 8.35 -13.83
N GLY A 157 6.00 8.59 -12.55
CA GLY A 157 5.51 9.77 -11.83
C GLY A 157 4.02 9.71 -11.46
N TYR A 158 3.43 8.53 -11.38
CA TYR A 158 2.01 8.36 -11.00
C TYR A 158 1.74 8.48 -9.49
N TYR A 159 2.77 8.73 -8.69
CA TYR A 159 2.58 9.06 -7.28
C TYR A 159 2.17 10.52 -7.10
N SER A 160 1.09 10.74 -6.38
CA SER A 160 0.59 12.07 -6.01
C SER A 160 0.81 12.32 -4.51
N LYS A 161 1.66 13.29 -4.18
CA LYS A 161 2.04 13.58 -2.78
C LYS A 161 0.80 13.82 -1.90
N GLY A 162 0.67 13.02 -0.86
CA GLY A 162 -0.45 13.09 0.10
C GLY A 162 -1.75 12.38 -0.35
N ASN A 163 -1.82 11.90 -1.62
CA ASN A 163 -3.01 11.25 -2.17
C ASN A 163 -2.76 9.82 -2.69
N GLY A 164 -1.54 9.28 -2.50
CA GLY A 164 -1.18 7.97 -3.06
C GLY A 164 -0.98 8.04 -4.58
N SER A 165 -1.68 7.21 -5.35
CA SER A 165 -1.58 7.20 -6.81
C SER A 165 -2.54 8.20 -7.46
N SER A 166 -2.07 8.88 -8.55
CA SER A 166 -2.94 9.68 -9.40
C SER A 166 -3.88 8.80 -10.22
N TRP A 167 -5.01 9.34 -10.66
CA TRP A 167 -5.96 8.62 -11.54
C TRP A 167 -5.34 8.24 -12.88
N THR A 168 -4.33 9.01 -13.32
CA THR A 168 -3.58 8.74 -14.55
C THR A 168 -2.79 7.43 -14.51
N LEU A 169 -2.50 6.88 -13.32
CA LEU A 169 -1.97 5.52 -13.22
C LEU A 169 -2.87 4.51 -13.92
N ILE A 170 -4.19 4.65 -13.79
CA ILE A 170 -5.14 3.75 -14.41
C ILE A 170 -5.46 4.17 -15.84
N SER A 171 -5.83 5.45 -16.04
CA SER A 171 -6.31 5.95 -17.34
C SER A 171 -5.23 6.05 -18.43
N GLU A 172 -3.96 6.25 -18.04
CA GLU A 172 -2.81 6.37 -18.96
C GLU A 172 -1.82 5.21 -18.79
N GLY A 173 -1.52 4.85 -17.54
CA GLY A 173 -0.59 3.76 -17.23
C GLY A 173 -1.10 2.40 -17.66
N GLY A 174 -2.40 2.11 -17.47
CA GLY A 174 -3.01 0.87 -17.93
C GLY A 174 -2.84 0.64 -19.44
N PRO A 175 -3.23 1.61 -20.32
CA PRO A 175 -2.97 1.52 -21.76
C PRO A 175 -1.49 1.41 -22.12
N ALA A 176 -0.59 2.09 -21.42
CA ALA A 176 0.85 1.97 -21.64
C ALA A 176 1.39 0.55 -21.35
N LEU A 177 0.69 -0.22 -20.51
CA LEU A 177 0.96 -1.64 -20.21
C LEU A 177 0.21 -2.61 -21.14
N GLY A 178 -0.47 -2.10 -22.19
CA GLY A 178 -1.20 -2.91 -23.16
C GLY A 178 -2.59 -3.36 -22.70
N LEU A 179 -3.19 -2.67 -21.73
CA LEU A 179 -4.58 -2.91 -21.32
C LEU A 179 -5.54 -2.00 -22.08
N GLU A 180 -6.75 -2.48 -22.35
CA GLU A 180 -7.87 -1.62 -22.71
C GLU A 180 -8.51 -1.09 -21.41
N VAL A 181 -8.47 0.23 -21.23
CA VAL A 181 -9.02 0.92 -20.07
C VAL A 181 -10.14 1.84 -20.51
N THR A 182 -11.35 1.62 -20.01
CA THR A 182 -12.53 2.42 -20.35
C THR A 182 -13.12 3.05 -19.10
N GLU A 183 -13.11 4.37 -19.02
CA GLU A 183 -13.83 5.09 -17.95
C GLU A 183 -15.32 4.98 -18.17
N ILE A 184 -16.08 4.66 -17.12
CA ILE A 184 -17.54 4.51 -17.18
C ILE A 184 -18.22 5.44 -16.19
N PRO A 185 -19.49 5.88 -16.48
CA PRO A 185 -20.26 6.69 -15.54
C PRO A 185 -20.63 5.88 -14.28
N LEU A 186 -20.83 6.60 -13.16
CA LEU A 186 -21.25 6.06 -11.86
C LEU A 186 -22.73 5.65 -11.90
N VAL A 187 -23.07 4.68 -12.73
CA VAL A 187 -24.43 4.21 -12.96
C VAL A 187 -24.52 2.70 -12.70
N LYS A 188 -25.41 2.29 -11.78
CA LYS A 188 -25.59 0.89 -11.35
C LYS A 188 -25.58 -0.09 -12.53
N LYS A 189 -26.41 0.17 -13.55
CA LYS A 189 -26.51 -0.73 -14.70
C LYS A 189 -25.16 -0.90 -15.44
N ARG A 190 -24.37 0.17 -15.58
CA ARG A 190 -23.08 0.09 -16.25
C ARG A 190 -22.07 -0.74 -15.47
N ILE A 191 -22.10 -0.62 -14.14
CA ILE A 191 -21.24 -1.42 -13.26
C ILE A 191 -21.64 -2.89 -13.36
N MET A 192 -22.92 -3.20 -13.13
CA MET A 192 -23.41 -4.58 -13.13
C MET A 192 -23.19 -5.28 -14.48
N ASP A 193 -23.53 -4.65 -15.61
CA ASP A 193 -23.35 -5.20 -16.95
C ASP A 193 -21.87 -5.59 -17.22
N ASN A 194 -20.90 -4.77 -16.77
CA ASN A 194 -19.47 -5.10 -16.93
C ASN A 194 -19.02 -6.24 -16.02
N LEU A 195 -19.43 -6.24 -14.77
CA LEU A 195 -19.09 -7.30 -13.82
C LEU A 195 -19.68 -8.65 -14.24
N GLU A 196 -20.93 -8.68 -14.72
CA GLU A 196 -21.59 -9.88 -15.26
C GLU A 196 -20.89 -10.40 -16.52
N ALA A 197 -20.27 -9.51 -17.31
CA ALA A 197 -19.44 -9.86 -18.45
C ALA A 197 -18.02 -10.33 -18.08
N GLY A 198 -17.68 -10.38 -16.78
CA GLY A 198 -16.38 -10.80 -16.27
C GLY A 198 -15.28 -9.74 -16.39
N ASN A 199 -15.65 -8.47 -16.64
CA ASN A 199 -14.68 -7.38 -16.72
C ASN A 199 -14.49 -6.77 -15.33
N PRO A 200 -13.29 -6.82 -14.72
CA PRO A 200 -13.02 -6.12 -13.48
C PRO A 200 -13.06 -4.61 -13.65
N ILE A 201 -13.44 -3.91 -12.57
CA ILE A 201 -13.53 -2.45 -12.55
C ILE A 201 -12.64 -1.93 -11.43
N ILE A 202 -11.60 -1.16 -11.76
CA ILE A 202 -10.83 -0.42 -10.75
C ILE A 202 -11.63 0.82 -10.36
N CYS A 203 -11.82 1.03 -9.05
CA CYS A 203 -12.55 2.15 -8.50
C CYS A 203 -11.65 3.07 -7.69
N ALA A 204 -11.74 4.37 -7.91
CA ALA A 204 -11.32 5.36 -6.95
C ALA A 204 -12.47 5.60 -5.96
N MET A 205 -12.20 5.40 -4.67
CA MET A 205 -13.16 5.58 -3.59
C MET A 205 -12.86 6.87 -2.82
N GLY A 206 -13.89 7.58 -2.43
CA GLY A 206 -13.83 8.68 -1.48
C GLY A 206 -14.18 8.22 -0.07
N LYS A 207 -14.28 9.19 0.84
CA LYS A 207 -14.60 8.94 2.26
C LYS A 207 -15.83 8.07 2.43
N GLY A 208 -15.71 7.04 3.24
CA GLY A 208 -16.77 6.09 3.57
C GLY A 208 -16.22 4.83 4.23
N ASP A 209 -16.78 3.67 3.91
CA ASP A 209 -16.42 2.38 4.52
C ASP A 209 -15.01 1.90 4.16
N PHE A 210 -14.53 2.26 2.97
CA PHE A 210 -13.22 1.82 2.47
C PHE A 210 -12.07 2.74 2.88
N THR A 211 -12.36 4.00 3.20
CA THR A 211 -11.30 4.99 3.49
C THR A 211 -11.86 6.25 4.14
N THR A 212 -11.02 6.93 4.90
CA THR A 212 -11.31 8.27 5.45
C THR A 212 -10.85 9.41 4.53
N SER A 213 -10.08 9.12 3.48
CA SER A 213 -9.51 10.13 2.55
C SER A 213 -9.74 9.75 1.09
N GLY A 214 -9.00 8.80 0.58
CA GLY A 214 -9.06 8.25 -0.77
C GLY A 214 -8.45 6.86 -0.81
N HIS A 215 -8.94 5.99 -1.70
CA HIS A 215 -8.49 4.61 -1.83
C HIS A 215 -8.79 4.05 -3.21
N TYR A 216 -8.10 2.98 -3.59
CA TYR A 216 -8.44 2.19 -4.78
C TYR A 216 -8.83 0.78 -4.37
N ILE A 217 -9.89 0.29 -4.97
CA ILE A 217 -10.37 -1.10 -4.87
C ILE A 217 -10.67 -1.65 -6.25
N VAL A 218 -10.86 -2.97 -6.37
CA VAL A 218 -11.32 -3.61 -7.60
C VAL A 218 -12.68 -4.25 -7.37
N LEU A 219 -13.68 -3.90 -8.19
CA LEU A 219 -14.92 -4.67 -8.26
C LEU A 219 -14.65 -5.86 -9.18
N VAL A 220 -14.90 -7.07 -8.70
CA VAL A 220 -14.42 -8.31 -9.34
C VAL A 220 -15.51 -9.23 -9.85
N GLY A 221 -16.77 -8.94 -9.53
CA GLY A 221 -17.92 -9.74 -9.97
C GLY A 221 -19.18 -9.43 -9.19
N THR A 222 -20.20 -10.23 -9.43
CA THR A 222 -21.50 -10.13 -8.74
C THR A 222 -21.91 -11.48 -8.17
N GLU A 223 -22.61 -11.46 -7.05
CA GLU A 223 -23.22 -12.62 -6.41
C GLU A 223 -24.54 -12.17 -5.76
N ASP A 224 -25.65 -12.83 -6.09
CA ASP A 224 -26.99 -12.52 -5.58
C ASP A 224 -27.39 -11.05 -5.74
N GLY A 225 -26.98 -10.41 -6.87
CA GLY A 225 -27.24 -9.01 -7.18
C GLY A 225 -26.41 -8.01 -6.38
N LYS A 226 -25.45 -8.50 -5.58
CA LYS A 226 -24.46 -7.70 -4.85
C LYS A 226 -23.11 -7.74 -5.55
N ILE A 227 -22.25 -6.82 -5.18
CA ILE A 227 -20.91 -6.63 -5.76
C ILE A 227 -19.89 -7.31 -4.89
N ARG A 228 -19.01 -8.11 -5.49
CA ARG A 228 -17.77 -8.64 -4.88
C ARG A 228 -16.65 -7.64 -5.10
N VAL A 229 -15.88 -7.43 -4.05
CA VAL A 229 -14.78 -6.45 -4.03
C VAL A 229 -13.48 -7.13 -3.64
N ASN A 230 -12.39 -6.74 -4.28
CA ASN A 230 -11.04 -6.94 -3.78
C ASN A 230 -10.52 -5.59 -3.25
N ASP A 231 -10.48 -5.44 -1.94
CA ASP A 231 -9.88 -4.30 -1.26
C ASP A 231 -8.43 -4.65 -0.89
N PRO A 232 -7.41 -4.01 -1.51
CA PRO A 232 -6.01 -4.34 -1.22
C PRO A 232 -5.57 -3.99 0.20
N ASN A 233 -6.43 -3.35 0.98
CA ASN A 233 -6.12 -2.97 2.36
C ASN A 233 -6.93 -3.76 3.41
N SER A 234 -7.98 -4.51 3.03
CA SER A 234 -8.83 -5.19 4.01
C SER A 234 -9.40 -6.52 3.49
N TYR A 235 -9.10 -7.60 4.19
CA TYR A 235 -9.78 -8.88 3.99
C TYR A 235 -11.25 -8.79 4.34
N ALA A 236 -11.60 -8.12 5.45
CA ALA A 236 -12.98 -7.99 5.91
C ALA A 236 -13.87 -7.31 4.85
N ASN A 237 -13.37 -6.25 4.19
CA ASN A 237 -14.09 -5.62 3.07
C ASN A 237 -14.20 -6.54 1.85
N SER A 238 -13.19 -7.36 1.59
CA SER A 238 -13.15 -8.28 0.45
C SER A 238 -14.03 -9.51 0.65
N GLU A 239 -14.24 -9.93 1.88
CA GLU A 239 -15.16 -11.04 2.21
C GLU A 239 -16.64 -10.64 2.16
N LYS A 240 -16.93 -9.36 2.38
CA LYS A 240 -18.29 -8.82 2.38
C LYS A 240 -18.84 -8.69 0.96
N LEU A 241 -20.12 -9.04 0.77
CA LEU A 241 -20.88 -8.71 -0.42
C LEU A 241 -21.54 -7.34 -0.24
N TRP A 242 -21.27 -6.41 -1.16
CA TRP A 242 -21.71 -5.02 -1.09
C TRP A 242 -22.92 -4.76 -1.99
N THR A 243 -23.90 -4.03 -1.51
CA THR A 243 -24.94 -3.50 -2.39
C THR A 243 -24.44 -2.24 -3.10
N TYR A 244 -25.00 -1.96 -4.29
CA TYR A 244 -24.65 -0.71 -4.99
C TYR A 244 -24.99 0.52 -4.13
N GLU A 245 -26.09 0.49 -3.42
CA GLU A 245 -26.62 1.56 -2.57
C GLU A 245 -25.69 1.89 -1.38
N GLU A 246 -24.97 0.89 -0.84
CA GLU A 246 -23.91 1.10 0.17
C GLU A 246 -22.70 1.82 -0.41
N MET A 247 -22.39 1.60 -1.69
CA MET A 247 -21.16 2.07 -2.32
C MET A 247 -21.34 3.37 -3.13
N GLU A 248 -22.52 3.65 -3.67
CA GLU A 248 -22.72 4.68 -4.69
C GLU A 248 -22.24 6.07 -4.28
N SER A 249 -22.45 6.47 -3.03
CA SER A 249 -22.01 7.78 -2.52
C SER A 249 -20.48 7.88 -2.35
N GLN A 250 -19.80 6.74 -2.32
CA GLN A 250 -18.36 6.63 -2.08
C GLN A 250 -17.56 6.58 -3.38
N PHE A 251 -18.16 6.20 -4.50
CA PHE A 251 -17.47 6.21 -5.80
C PHE A 251 -17.01 7.62 -6.20
N ARG A 252 -15.80 7.70 -6.78
CA ARG A 252 -15.26 8.94 -7.37
C ARG A 252 -14.94 8.77 -8.84
N ASN A 253 -14.42 7.62 -9.23
CA ASN A 253 -14.24 7.25 -10.64
C ASN A 253 -14.18 5.74 -10.82
N LEU A 254 -14.46 5.26 -12.05
CA LEU A 254 -14.58 3.85 -12.40
C LEU A 254 -13.90 3.60 -13.75
N TRP A 255 -13.00 2.61 -13.79
CA TRP A 255 -12.32 2.16 -15.01
C TRP A 255 -12.52 0.67 -15.19
N VAL A 256 -13.19 0.29 -16.28
CA VAL A 256 -13.30 -1.10 -16.74
C VAL A 256 -11.98 -1.50 -17.37
N ILE A 257 -11.43 -2.64 -16.95
CA ILE A 257 -10.17 -3.16 -17.44
C ILE A 257 -10.44 -4.40 -18.30
N ARG A 258 -9.82 -4.43 -19.51
CA ARG A 258 -9.85 -5.56 -20.43
C ARG A 258 -8.46 -5.83 -20.99
N LYS A 259 -8.29 -6.99 -21.59
CA LYS A 259 -7.11 -7.28 -22.39
C LYS A 259 -7.12 -6.37 -23.62
N GLY A 260 -6.03 -5.65 -23.87
CA GLY A 260 -5.82 -4.84 -25.09
C GLY A 260 -5.43 -5.69 -26.31
#